data_7c87c2ce54e60f6389e8c2654a88130f
#
_entry.id   7c87c2ce54e60f6389e8c2654a88130f
#
_cell.length_a   1.000
_cell.length_b   1.000
_cell.length_c   1.000
_cell.angle_alpha   90.00
_cell.angle_beta   90.00
_cell.angle_gamma   90.00
#
_symmetry.space_group_name_H-M   'P 1'
#
loop_
_entity.id
_entity.type
_entity.pdbx_description
1 polymer ?
#
loop_
_entity_poly.entity_id
_entity_poly.type
_entity_poly.pdbx_seq_one_letter_code
_entity_poly.pdbx_strand_id
1 'polypeptide(L)'
;MKLKPLAGQLGMLLVTSPAYALTQVDTELQLLMDVSGSVSSREFNLQLQGYVDAFYNPDVQSAILDTSNGKQGAIAVQMIMWSSPNQQTVMTDWFHLYDMTSINNFAATLDSLVRPYAGWTAPGSAMAFGGQQFDTNNFTSARQVMDVSGDGIQNSGLDTAMVRDQLLASGIDTINGITIGQDYADGELQSWYLNNIAGGEDAFVINATRFEDFGNALQLKLAAEIQGGVIPEGALAAPIEEIPLAAQLLLGMPLLLAWRYQRRPQGRPQQANWQQTPAIG
;
A
#
# COMPACT_ATOMS: atom_id res chain seq x y z
N MET A 1 -61.05 45.23 -36.08
CA MET A 1 -59.66 45.26 -35.71
C MET A 1 -59.33 43.91 -35.06
N LYS A 2 -58.68 42.99 -35.77
CA LYS A 2 -58.42 41.61 -35.32
C LYS A 2 -56.94 41.52 -34.88
N LEU A 3 -56.66 41.33 -33.62
CA LEU A 3 -55.34 41.11 -33.08
C LEU A 3 -54.91 39.67 -33.41
N LYS A 4 -53.78 39.48 -34.04
CA LYS A 4 -53.11 38.16 -34.21
C LYS A 4 -52.27 37.83 -32.96
N PRO A 5 -52.29 36.57 -32.46
CA PRO A 5 -51.40 36.17 -31.42
C PRO A 5 -49.98 35.98 -31.95
N LEU A 6 -49.00 36.58 -31.28
CA LEU A 6 -47.57 36.34 -31.50
C LEU A 6 -47.18 35.05 -30.77
N ALA A 7 -46.92 33.99 -31.50
CA ALA A 7 -46.37 32.75 -30.96
C ALA A 7 -44.86 32.92 -30.78
N GLY A 8 -44.40 33.15 -29.55
CA GLY A 8 -43.01 33.12 -29.20
C GLY A 8 -42.48 31.69 -29.15
N GLN A 9 -41.61 31.31 -30.07
CA GLN A 9 -40.83 30.06 -30.00
C GLN A 9 -39.76 30.23 -28.91
N LEU A 10 -39.91 29.53 -27.79
CA LEU A 10 -38.90 29.40 -26.78
C LEU A 10 -37.88 28.34 -27.25
N GLY A 11 -36.78 28.80 -27.84
CA GLY A 11 -35.67 27.91 -28.24
C GLY A 11 -34.97 27.38 -27.00
N MET A 12 -35.12 26.09 -26.71
CA MET A 12 -34.37 25.38 -25.64
C MET A 12 -32.95 25.13 -26.16
N LEU A 13 -31.97 25.90 -25.67
CA LEU A 13 -30.55 25.62 -25.87
C LEU A 13 -30.21 24.35 -25.12
N LEU A 14 -30.00 23.24 -25.82
CA LEU A 14 -29.37 22.04 -25.31
C LEU A 14 -27.87 22.32 -25.12
N VAL A 15 -27.42 22.59 -23.90
CA VAL A 15 -26.00 22.62 -23.54
C VAL A 15 -25.54 21.17 -23.48
N THR A 16 -24.92 20.66 -24.53
CA THR A 16 -24.23 19.37 -24.52
C THR A 16 -22.88 19.58 -23.84
N SER A 17 -22.76 19.16 -22.55
CA SER A 17 -21.45 19.02 -21.93
C SER A 17 -20.66 17.92 -22.66
N PRO A 18 -19.38 18.15 -23.03
CA PRO A 18 -18.57 17.07 -23.58
C PRO A 18 -18.45 15.96 -22.52
N ALA A 19 -18.96 14.78 -22.86
CA ALA A 19 -18.65 13.59 -22.05
C ALA A 19 -17.18 13.23 -22.32
N TYR A 20 -16.32 13.45 -21.35
CA TYR A 20 -14.96 12.93 -21.40
C TYR A 20 -15.07 11.40 -21.29
N ALA A 21 -14.49 10.68 -22.27
CA ALA A 21 -14.40 9.23 -22.19
C ALA A 21 -13.43 8.86 -21.06
N LEU A 22 -13.86 7.95 -20.20
CA LEU A 22 -12.98 7.40 -19.14
C LEU A 22 -11.82 6.64 -19.78
N THR A 23 -10.64 6.72 -19.18
CA THR A 23 -9.48 5.96 -19.61
C THR A 23 -9.63 4.51 -19.15
N GLN A 24 -9.61 3.58 -20.10
CA GLN A 24 -9.73 2.16 -19.78
C GLN A 24 -8.39 1.60 -19.28
N VAL A 25 -8.44 0.87 -18.17
CA VAL A 25 -7.30 0.16 -17.55
C VAL A 25 -7.72 -1.24 -17.15
N ASP A 26 -6.78 -2.13 -16.88
CA ASP A 26 -7.06 -3.50 -16.44
C ASP A 26 -7.53 -3.53 -14.98
N THR A 27 -6.88 -2.74 -14.13
CA THR A 27 -7.16 -2.67 -12.70
C THR A 27 -7.04 -1.22 -12.22
N GLU A 28 -7.99 -0.80 -11.37
CA GLU A 28 -7.85 0.34 -10.49
C GLU A 28 -7.39 -0.18 -9.13
N LEU A 29 -6.15 0.14 -8.73
CA LEU A 29 -5.50 -0.33 -7.52
C LEU A 29 -5.33 0.81 -6.52
N GLN A 30 -5.93 0.68 -5.34
CA GLN A 30 -5.78 1.66 -4.28
C GLN A 30 -4.94 1.09 -3.13
N LEU A 31 -3.86 1.77 -2.78
CA LEU A 31 -2.91 1.40 -1.73
C LEU A 31 -3.22 2.22 -0.46
N LEU A 32 -3.70 1.56 0.59
CA LEU A 32 -4.00 2.16 1.89
C LEU A 32 -2.90 1.82 2.89
N MET A 33 -1.96 2.73 3.09
CA MET A 33 -0.79 2.55 3.95
C MET A 33 -1.04 3.05 5.36
N ASP A 34 -0.92 2.16 6.36
CA ASP A 34 -0.98 2.51 7.78
C ASP A 34 0.21 3.37 8.20
N VAL A 35 -0.10 4.50 8.81
CA VAL A 35 0.89 5.39 9.44
C VAL A 35 0.48 5.74 10.87
N SER A 36 -0.25 4.82 11.54
CA SER A 36 -0.70 4.98 12.92
C SER A 36 0.48 4.99 13.91
N GLY A 37 0.21 5.29 15.18
CA GLY A 37 1.24 5.54 16.19
C GLY A 37 2.12 4.34 16.55
N SER A 38 1.71 3.10 16.26
CA SER A 38 2.50 1.87 16.40
C SER A 38 3.67 1.83 15.41
N VAL A 39 3.48 2.35 14.20
CA VAL A 39 4.53 2.44 13.18
C VAL A 39 5.57 3.49 13.57
N SER A 40 6.80 3.10 13.90
CA SER A 40 7.90 4.04 14.16
C SER A 40 8.35 4.77 12.88
N SER A 41 9.14 5.83 13.01
CA SER A 41 9.69 6.54 11.84
C SER A 41 10.59 5.65 10.97
N ARG A 42 11.30 4.69 11.58
CA ARG A 42 12.11 3.73 10.83
C ARG A 42 11.25 2.77 10.03
N GLU A 43 10.19 2.25 10.64
CA GLU A 43 9.24 1.31 10.03
C GLU A 43 8.43 1.98 8.93
N PHE A 44 8.01 3.23 9.12
CA PHE A 44 7.42 4.04 8.05
C PHE A 44 8.34 4.12 6.83
N ASN A 45 9.63 4.42 7.03
CA ASN A 45 10.58 4.50 5.91
C ASN A 45 10.77 3.13 5.23
N LEU A 46 10.82 2.02 5.98
CA LEU A 46 10.92 0.67 5.42
C LEU A 46 9.67 0.29 4.62
N GLN A 47 8.50 0.63 5.13
CA GLN A 47 7.23 0.40 4.44
C GLN A 47 7.16 1.21 3.14
N LEU A 48 7.46 2.51 3.20
CA LEU A 48 7.46 3.39 2.03
C LEU A 48 8.47 2.92 0.98
N GLN A 49 9.70 2.57 1.41
CA GLN A 49 10.73 2.04 0.52
C GLN A 49 10.29 0.73 -0.13
N GLY A 50 9.57 -0.12 0.61
CA GLY A 50 9.01 -1.35 0.07
C GLY A 50 8.04 -1.10 -1.09
N TYR A 51 7.19 -0.08 -1.01
CA TYR A 51 6.34 0.34 -2.12
C TYR A 51 7.17 0.88 -3.30
N VAL A 52 8.17 1.73 -3.05
CA VAL A 52 9.08 2.26 -4.09
C VAL A 52 9.76 1.11 -4.84
N ASP A 53 10.37 0.18 -4.09
CA ASP A 53 11.10 -0.96 -4.66
C ASP A 53 10.18 -1.91 -5.43
N ALA A 54 8.93 -2.06 -4.98
CA ALA A 54 7.95 -2.90 -5.67
C ALA A 54 7.61 -2.36 -7.07
N PHE A 55 7.47 -1.06 -7.27
CA PHE A 55 7.22 -0.48 -8.59
C PHE A 55 8.48 -0.42 -9.47
N TYR A 56 9.68 -0.56 -8.90
CA TYR A 56 10.91 -0.80 -9.66
C TYR A 56 11.17 -2.29 -9.94
N ASN A 57 10.41 -3.21 -9.33
CA ASN A 57 10.61 -4.64 -9.52
C ASN A 57 10.14 -5.08 -10.92
N PRO A 58 10.96 -5.85 -11.69
CA PRO A 58 10.62 -6.28 -13.04
C PRO A 58 9.35 -7.14 -13.13
N ASP A 59 9.06 -7.95 -12.13
CA ASP A 59 7.86 -8.82 -12.12
C ASP A 59 6.59 -7.99 -11.98
N VAL A 60 6.59 -6.97 -11.10
CA VAL A 60 5.49 -6.02 -10.97
C VAL A 60 5.31 -5.20 -12.24
N GLN A 61 6.41 -4.69 -12.82
CA GLN A 61 6.38 -3.95 -14.08
C GLN A 61 5.84 -4.80 -15.24
N SER A 62 6.25 -6.07 -15.31
CA SER A 62 5.74 -7.01 -16.30
C SER A 62 4.26 -7.32 -16.10
N ALA A 63 3.80 -7.41 -14.85
CA ALA A 63 2.39 -7.61 -14.54
C ALA A 63 1.53 -6.42 -14.99
N ILE A 64 2.01 -5.19 -14.75
CA ILE A 64 1.34 -3.95 -15.19
C ILE A 64 1.24 -3.86 -16.72
N LEU A 65 2.33 -4.19 -17.42
CA LEU A 65 2.46 -4.02 -18.87
C LEU A 65 2.02 -5.25 -19.69
N ASP A 66 1.42 -6.24 -19.02
CA ASP A 66 0.93 -7.45 -19.69
C ASP A 66 -0.28 -7.16 -20.58
N THR A 67 -0.11 -7.33 -21.90
CA THR A 67 -1.18 -7.19 -22.90
C THR A 67 -1.76 -8.53 -23.37
N SER A 68 -1.41 -9.63 -22.71
CA SER A 68 -1.94 -10.95 -23.05
C SER A 68 -3.44 -11.05 -22.72
N ASN A 69 -4.11 -11.98 -23.36
CA ASN A 69 -5.52 -12.30 -23.10
C ASN A 69 -6.49 -11.09 -23.21
N GLY A 70 -6.14 -10.07 -24.01
CA GLY A 70 -6.98 -8.89 -24.21
C GLY A 70 -6.86 -7.81 -23.16
N LYS A 71 -5.85 -7.90 -22.29
CA LYS A 71 -5.53 -6.84 -21.33
C LYS A 71 -5.04 -5.58 -22.02
N GLN A 72 -5.23 -4.42 -21.36
CA GLN A 72 -4.77 -3.11 -21.84
C GLN A 72 -3.25 -2.92 -21.66
N GLY A 73 -2.63 -3.65 -20.73
CA GLY A 73 -1.26 -3.42 -20.27
C GLY A 73 -1.14 -2.10 -19.51
N ALA A 74 -2.14 -1.76 -18.73
CA ALA A 74 -2.20 -0.54 -17.96
C ALA A 74 -3.04 -0.69 -16.69
N ILE A 75 -2.63 0.00 -15.61
CA ILE A 75 -3.42 0.14 -14.39
C ILE A 75 -3.56 1.61 -13.99
N ALA A 76 -4.59 1.93 -13.20
CA ALA A 76 -4.63 3.16 -12.44
C ALA A 76 -4.27 2.85 -10.99
N VAL A 77 -3.40 3.66 -10.37
CA VAL A 77 -2.97 3.45 -8.99
C VAL A 77 -3.03 4.74 -8.18
N GLN A 78 -3.46 4.63 -6.92
CA GLN A 78 -3.52 5.74 -5.96
C GLN A 78 -2.97 5.28 -4.61
N MET A 79 -2.27 6.17 -3.89
CA MET A 79 -1.86 5.91 -2.51
C MET A 79 -2.58 6.84 -1.54
N ILE A 80 -3.09 6.25 -0.47
CA ILE A 80 -3.67 6.93 0.68
C ILE A 80 -2.88 6.51 1.93
N MET A 81 -2.46 7.48 2.74
CA MET A 81 -1.94 7.22 4.08
C MET A 81 -3.02 7.48 5.12
N TRP A 82 -3.11 6.62 6.14
CA TRP A 82 -4.17 6.66 7.11
C TRP A 82 -3.71 6.38 8.55
N SER A 83 -4.50 6.88 9.52
CA SER A 83 -4.30 6.67 10.95
C SER A 83 -5.64 6.71 11.71
N SER A 84 -5.92 7.77 12.50
CA SER A 84 -7.17 7.94 13.26
C SER A 84 -8.41 8.12 12.34
N PRO A 85 -9.65 8.06 12.88
CA PRO A 85 -10.88 8.10 12.09
C PRO A 85 -11.03 9.28 11.12
N ASN A 86 -10.38 10.42 11.39
CA ASN A 86 -10.40 11.62 10.56
C ASN A 86 -9.01 11.98 10.01
N GLN A 87 -8.13 11.00 9.91
CA GLN A 87 -6.75 11.16 9.46
C GLN A 87 -6.49 10.22 8.27
N GLN A 88 -7.05 10.57 7.13
CA GLN A 88 -6.79 9.96 5.82
C GLN A 88 -6.38 11.08 4.87
N THR A 89 -5.36 10.81 4.07
CA THR A 89 -4.88 11.76 3.04
C THR A 89 -4.57 11.01 1.77
N VAL A 90 -5.13 11.48 0.66
CA VAL A 90 -4.71 11.09 -0.69
C VAL A 90 -3.30 11.63 -0.89
N MET A 91 -2.33 10.75 -0.95
CA MET A 91 -0.90 11.09 -1.08
C MET A 91 -0.48 11.25 -2.53
N THR A 92 -1.16 10.52 -3.42
CA THR A 92 -1.01 10.66 -4.87
C THR A 92 -2.39 10.75 -5.50
N ASP A 93 -2.55 11.58 -6.52
CA ASP A 93 -3.70 11.43 -7.42
C ASP A 93 -3.67 10.04 -8.08
N TRP A 94 -4.74 9.65 -8.79
CA TRP A 94 -4.73 8.46 -9.59
C TRP A 94 -3.71 8.57 -10.73
N PHE A 95 -2.67 7.71 -10.70
CA PHE A 95 -1.64 7.62 -11.74
C PHE A 95 -2.03 6.57 -12.77
N HIS A 96 -1.95 6.92 -14.06
CA HIS A 96 -2.06 5.99 -15.17
C HIS A 96 -0.69 5.35 -15.44
N LEU A 97 -0.53 4.08 -15.14
CA LEU A 97 0.70 3.32 -15.39
C LEU A 97 0.49 2.44 -16.63
N TYR A 98 1.14 2.80 -17.74
CA TYR A 98 0.98 2.16 -19.05
C TYR A 98 2.28 1.99 -19.82
N ASP A 99 3.40 2.46 -19.25
CA ASP A 99 4.76 2.29 -19.77
C ASP A 99 5.78 2.39 -18.63
N MET A 100 7.02 2.02 -18.90
CA MET A 100 8.12 2.07 -17.93
C MET A 100 8.33 3.48 -17.35
N THR A 101 8.09 4.51 -18.14
CA THR A 101 8.28 5.91 -17.70
C THR A 101 7.23 6.29 -16.66
N SER A 102 5.96 5.98 -16.91
CA SER A 102 4.86 6.25 -15.97
C SER A 102 5.02 5.46 -14.66
N ILE A 103 5.46 4.20 -14.72
CA ILE A 103 5.75 3.37 -13.54
C ILE A 103 6.90 3.96 -12.72
N ASN A 104 8.00 4.30 -13.37
CA ASN A 104 9.16 4.89 -12.69
C ASN A 104 8.84 6.27 -12.09
N ASN A 105 8.02 7.08 -12.75
CA ASN A 105 7.56 8.36 -12.22
C ASN A 105 6.68 8.19 -10.98
N PHE A 106 5.83 7.17 -10.95
CA PHE A 106 5.04 6.84 -9.76
C PHE A 106 5.94 6.43 -8.61
N ALA A 107 6.88 5.50 -8.82
CA ALA A 107 7.87 5.09 -7.83
C ALA A 107 8.67 6.29 -7.26
N ALA A 108 9.15 7.19 -8.13
CA ALA A 108 9.84 8.41 -7.71
C ALA A 108 8.93 9.38 -6.93
N THR A 109 7.64 9.41 -7.24
CA THR A 109 6.65 10.20 -6.47
C THR A 109 6.49 9.62 -5.07
N LEU A 110 6.38 8.28 -4.94
CA LEU A 110 6.30 7.62 -3.64
C LEU A 110 7.53 7.91 -2.77
N ASP A 111 8.74 7.90 -3.33
CA ASP A 111 10.00 8.17 -2.62
C ASP A 111 10.05 9.57 -1.98
N SER A 112 9.28 10.52 -2.52
CA SER A 112 9.18 11.89 -2.02
C SER A 112 8.16 12.11 -0.90
N LEU A 113 7.34 11.10 -0.58
CA LEU A 113 6.24 11.25 0.37
C LEU A 113 6.75 11.35 1.81
N VAL A 114 6.02 12.11 2.60
CA VAL A 114 6.28 12.29 4.03
C VAL A 114 5.10 11.81 4.85
N ARG A 115 5.36 11.28 6.04
CA ARG A 115 4.34 10.80 6.96
C ARG A 115 3.45 11.94 7.45
N PRO A 116 2.11 11.90 7.20
CA PRO A 116 1.23 12.99 7.61
C PRO A 116 0.70 12.85 9.04
N TYR A 117 0.63 11.64 9.59
CA TYR A 117 -0.04 11.33 10.86
C TYR A 117 0.73 10.32 11.71
N ALA A 118 0.30 10.14 12.98
CA ALA A 118 0.79 9.12 13.91
C ALA A 118 -0.23 8.93 15.05
N GLY A 119 -1.50 8.66 14.74
CA GLY A 119 -2.60 8.55 15.69
C GLY A 119 -3.05 7.11 15.93
N TRP A 120 -4.36 6.91 16.12
CA TRP A 120 -4.99 5.60 16.33
C TRP A 120 -5.05 4.77 15.05
N THR A 121 -5.41 3.48 15.19
CA THR A 121 -5.53 2.53 14.08
C THR A 121 -7.00 2.39 13.68
N ALA A 122 -7.38 3.01 12.54
CA ALA A 122 -8.77 3.08 12.09
C ALA A 122 -8.94 2.59 10.62
N PRO A 123 -8.64 1.31 10.31
CA PRO A 123 -8.68 0.80 8.94
C PRO A 123 -10.09 0.88 8.31
N GLY A 124 -11.16 0.65 9.06
CA GLY A 124 -12.51 0.80 8.54
C GLY A 124 -12.82 2.22 8.06
N SER A 125 -12.35 3.25 8.80
CA SER A 125 -12.49 4.65 8.35
C SER A 125 -11.63 4.96 7.12
N ALA A 126 -10.44 4.36 7.03
CA ALA A 126 -9.56 4.48 5.87
C ALA A 126 -10.19 3.87 4.62
N MET A 127 -10.73 2.65 4.73
CA MET A 127 -11.42 1.95 3.65
C MET A 127 -12.66 2.73 3.19
N ALA A 128 -13.49 3.24 4.11
CA ALA A 128 -14.65 4.07 3.75
C ALA A 128 -14.27 5.36 3.02
N PHE A 129 -13.17 6.00 3.41
CA PHE A 129 -12.62 7.18 2.71
C PHE A 129 -12.07 6.80 1.33
N GLY A 130 -11.31 5.71 1.26
CA GLY A 130 -10.72 5.21 0.01
C GLY A 130 -11.78 4.81 -1.01
N GLY A 131 -12.84 4.12 -0.59
CA GLY A 131 -13.92 3.68 -1.48
C GLY A 131 -14.55 4.81 -2.28
N GLN A 132 -14.70 6.00 -1.69
CA GLN A 132 -15.26 7.17 -2.38
C GLN A 132 -14.37 7.69 -3.52
N GLN A 133 -13.10 7.36 -3.54
CA GLN A 133 -12.15 7.83 -4.57
C GLN A 133 -12.33 7.09 -5.90
N PHE A 134 -12.85 5.85 -5.88
CA PHE A 134 -13.12 5.09 -7.10
C PHE A 134 -14.20 5.73 -7.95
N ASP A 135 -15.24 6.34 -7.34
CA ASP A 135 -16.35 6.96 -8.04
C ASP A 135 -15.99 8.30 -8.73
N THR A 136 -14.86 8.90 -8.34
CA THR A 136 -14.51 10.29 -8.74
C THR A 136 -13.25 10.40 -9.59
N ASN A 137 -12.70 9.27 -10.03
CA ASN A 137 -11.55 9.25 -10.93
C ASN A 137 -11.96 9.30 -12.41
N ASN A 138 -10.98 9.38 -13.31
CA ASN A 138 -11.19 9.43 -14.74
C ASN A 138 -10.93 8.09 -15.45
N PHE A 139 -10.97 6.98 -14.69
CA PHE A 139 -10.68 5.64 -15.17
C PHE A 139 -11.92 4.76 -15.18
N THR A 140 -11.84 3.69 -15.91
CA THR A 140 -12.76 2.54 -15.86
C THR A 140 -11.96 1.27 -16.03
N SER A 141 -12.23 0.28 -15.19
CA SER A 141 -11.51 -0.99 -15.16
C SER A 141 -12.45 -2.17 -15.14
N ALA A 142 -11.89 -3.36 -15.41
CA ALA A 142 -12.58 -4.62 -15.17
C ALA A 142 -12.51 -5.03 -13.69
N ARG A 143 -11.56 -4.46 -12.91
CA ARG A 143 -11.34 -4.78 -11.50
C ARG A 143 -10.97 -3.55 -10.68
N GLN A 144 -11.68 -3.38 -9.56
CA GLN A 144 -11.36 -2.41 -8.51
C GLN A 144 -10.81 -3.14 -7.30
N VAL A 145 -9.55 -2.87 -6.96
CA VAL A 145 -8.80 -3.55 -5.89
C VAL A 145 -8.36 -2.54 -4.84
N MET A 146 -8.65 -2.84 -3.58
CA MET A 146 -8.14 -2.09 -2.43
C MET A 146 -7.13 -2.94 -1.66
N ASP A 147 -5.93 -2.42 -1.47
CA ASP A 147 -4.84 -3.05 -0.71
C ASP A 147 -4.62 -2.32 0.61
N VAL A 148 -4.78 -3.02 1.74
CA VAL A 148 -4.66 -2.43 3.08
C VAL A 148 -3.45 -2.99 3.80
N SER A 149 -2.44 -2.14 4.08
CA SER A 149 -1.26 -2.51 4.87
C SER A 149 -1.32 -1.94 6.28
N GLY A 150 -0.87 -2.70 7.29
CA GLY A 150 -0.75 -2.20 8.65
C GLY A 150 -0.19 -3.23 9.64
N ASP A 151 0.19 -2.72 10.83
CA ASP A 151 0.82 -3.46 11.92
C ASP A 151 -0.11 -3.66 13.12
N GLY A 152 -1.39 -3.27 13.02
CA GLY A 152 -2.31 -3.28 14.16
C GLY A 152 -3.75 -3.66 13.84
N ILE A 153 -4.43 -4.15 14.88
CA ILE A 153 -5.88 -4.37 14.90
C ILE A 153 -6.58 -3.01 15.07
N GLN A 154 -7.79 -2.89 14.54
CA GLN A 154 -8.63 -1.72 14.75
C GLN A 154 -8.77 -1.39 16.25
N ASN A 155 -8.48 -0.15 16.61
CA ASN A 155 -8.70 0.39 17.97
C ASN A 155 -9.55 1.67 17.97
N SER A 156 -9.96 2.15 16.79
CA SER A 156 -10.75 3.36 16.61
C SER A 156 -11.52 3.35 15.29
N GLY A 157 -12.48 4.24 15.13
CA GLY A 157 -13.17 4.48 13.86
C GLY A 157 -14.34 3.55 13.57
N LEU A 158 -14.68 3.44 12.29
CA LEU A 158 -15.79 2.62 11.80
C LEU A 158 -15.46 1.13 11.92
N ASP A 159 -16.47 0.31 12.13
CA ASP A 159 -16.36 -1.14 12.11
C ASP A 159 -15.82 -1.61 10.75
N THR A 160 -14.65 -2.25 10.77
CA THR A 160 -13.91 -2.59 9.55
C THR A 160 -14.64 -3.64 8.71
N ALA A 161 -15.20 -4.69 9.34
CA ALA A 161 -15.91 -5.73 8.61
C ALA A 161 -17.20 -5.20 7.96
N MET A 162 -17.93 -4.34 8.67
CA MET A 162 -19.12 -3.70 8.13
C MET A 162 -18.78 -2.81 6.91
N VAL A 163 -17.69 -2.03 6.99
CA VAL A 163 -17.25 -1.19 5.86
C VAL A 163 -16.79 -2.04 4.68
N ARG A 164 -16.02 -3.10 4.92
CA ARG A 164 -15.67 -4.07 3.87
C ARG A 164 -16.91 -4.57 3.12
N ASP A 165 -17.90 -5.06 3.85
CA ASP A 165 -19.12 -5.63 3.26
C ASP A 165 -19.90 -4.56 2.44
N GLN A 166 -19.92 -3.31 2.91
CA GLN A 166 -20.53 -2.19 2.18
C GLN A 166 -19.77 -1.87 0.88
N LEU A 167 -18.44 -1.85 0.91
CA LEU A 167 -17.60 -1.58 -0.26
C LEU A 167 -17.76 -2.67 -1.34
N LEU A 168 -17.76 -3.94 -0.94
CA LEU A 168 -18.02 -5.05 -1.86
C LEU A 168 -19.41 -4.96 -2.47
N ALA A 169 -20.43 -4.60 -1.67
CA ALA A 169 -21.79 -4.40 -2.16
C ALA A 169 -21.91 -3.17 -3.10
N SER A 170 -21.01 -2.20 -3.00
CA SER A 170 -20.99 -1.01 -3.86
C SER A 170 -20.21 -1.19 -5.18
N GLY A 171 -19.48 -2.30 -5.35
CA GLY A 171 -18.81 -2.62 -6.60
C GLY A 171 -17.29 -2.73 -6.53
N ILE A 172 -16.66 -2.57 -5.35
CA ILE A 172 -15.25 -2.95 -5.18
C ILE A 172 -15.17 -4.48 -5.31
N ASP A 173 -14.32 -4.99 -6.21
CA ASP A 173 -14.26 -6.41 -6.51
C ASP A 173 -13.47 -7.20 -5.45
N THR A 174 -12.35 -6.62 -4.99
CA THR A 174 -11.44 -7.33 -4.07
C THR A 174 -10.82 -6.35 -3.08
N ILE A 175 -10.79 -6.74 -1.81
CA ILE A 175 -10.06 -6.05 -0.74
C ILE A 175 -9.05 -7.03 -0.16
N ASN A 176 -7.77 -6.73 -0.27
CA ASN A 176 -6.66 -7.54 0.21
C ASN A 176 -5.96 -6.89 1.41
N GLY A 177 -5.15 -7.68 2.11
CA GLY A 177 -4.36 -7.17 3.23
C GLY A 177 -2.90 -7.59 3.19
N ILE A 178 -2.04 -6.76 3.79
CA ILE A 178 -0.69 -7.15 4.19
C ILE A 178 -0.46 -6.73 5.62
N THR A 179 -0.24 -7.71 6.50
CA THR A 179 0.07 -7.47 7.90
C THR A 179 1.58 -7.39 8.10
N ILE A 180 2.03 -6.56 9.04
CA ILE A 180 3.45 -6.31 9.28
C ILE A 180 3.74 -6.46 10.78
N GLY A 181 4.80 -7.23 11.12
CA GLY A 181 5.29 -7.32 12.49
C GLY A 181 4.85 -8.58 13.25
N GLN A 182 5.31 -8.68 14.49
CA GLN A 182 5.12 -9.81 15.41
C GLN A 182 4.55 -9.38 16.78
N ASP A 183 3.96 -8.19 16.89
CA ASP A 183 3.49 -7.64 18.16
C ASP A 183 2.23 -8.34 18.69
N TYR A 184 1.66 -9.24 17.90
CA TYR A 184 0.52 -10.10 18.25
C TYR A 184 0.96 -11.57 18.37
N ALA A 185 0.17 -12.38 19.07
CA ALA A 185 0.37 -13.83 19.07
C ALA A 185 0.41 -14.37 17.63
N ASP A 186 1.16 -15.44 17.41
CA ASP A 186 1.38 -16.03 16.09
C ASP A 186 0.08 -16.15 15.28
N GLY A 187 -0.02 -15.38 14.20
CA GLY A 187 -1.15 -15.37 13.28
C GLY A 187 -2.40 -14.59 13.73
N GLU A 188 -2.42 -13.96 14.91
CA GLU A 188 -3.59 -13.22 15.40
C GLU A 188 -3.91 -12.02 14.50
N LEU A 189 -2.90 -11.19 14.16
CA LEU A 189 -3.09 -10.04 13.28
C LEU A 189 -3.55 -10.47 11.88
N GLN A 190 -2.90 -11.49 11.30
CA GLN A 190 -3.29 -12.03 10.00
C GLN A 190 -4.73 -12.58 10.03
N SER A 191 -5.08 -13.31 11.08
CA SER A 191 -6.46 -13.82 11.25
C SER A 191 -7.48 -12.70 11.39
N TRP A 192 -7.12 -11.62 12.09
CA TRP A 192 -7.98 -10.44 12.20
C TRP A 192 -8.18 -9.77 10.83
N TYR A 193 -7.12 -9.60 10.03
CA TYR A 193 -7.21 -9.05 8.67
C TYR A 193 -8.07 -9.93 7.75
N LEU A 194 -7.91 -11.25 7.81
CA LEU A 194 -8.75 -12.20 7.06
C LEU A 194 -10.24 -12.06 7.41
N ASN A 195 -10.55 -11.84 8.69
CA ASN A 195 -11.94 -11.78 9.14
C ASN A 195 -12.58 -10.40 8.97
N ASN A 196 -11.79 -9.31 8.95
CA ASN A 196 -12.33 -7.95 9.02
C ASN A 196 -11.99 -7.09 7.79
N ILE A 197 -10.86 -7.33 7.11
CA ILE A 197 -10.41 -6.53 5.97
C ILE A 197 -10.61 -7.27 4.65
N ALA A 198 -10.04 -8.47 4.53
CA ALA A 198 -10.08 -9.20 3.27
C ALA A 198 -11.50 -9.58 2.88
N GLY A 199 -11.82 -9.43 1.59
CA GLY A 199 -13.15 -9.78 1.05
C GLY A 199 -13.21 -9.60 -0.45
N GLY A 200 -14.22 -10.23 -1.07
CA GLY A 200 -14.37 -10.28 -2.52
C GLY A 200 -13.73 -11.52 -3.15
N GLU A 201 -13.76 -11.60 -4.48
CA GLU A 201 -13.25 -12.74 -5.23
C GLU A 201 -11.72 -12.82 -5.09
N ASP A 202 -11.21 -14.01 -4.77
CA ASP A 202 -9.78 -14.29 -4.60
C ASP A 202 -9.06 -13.39 -3.57
N ALA A 203 -9.78 -12.84 -2.60
CA ALA A 203 -9.19 -12.01 -1.55
C ALA A 203 -8.24 -12.81 -0.66
N PHE A 204 -7.12 -12.19 -0.30
CA PHE A 204 -6.09 -12.82 0.52
C PHE A 204 -5.39 -11.84 1.47
N VAL A 205 -4.69 -12.39 2.45
CA VAL A 205 -3.84 -11.64 3.38
C VAL A 205 -2.46 -12.25 3.42
N ILE A 206 -1.44 -11.43 3.21
CA ILE A 206 -0.04 -11.80 3.38
C ILE A 206 0.46 -11.30 4.73
N ASN A 207 1.36 -12.04 5.36
CA ASN A 207 2.05 -11.60 6.56
C ASN A 207 3.54 -11.35 6.27
N ALA A 208 3.98 -10.10 6.42
CA ALA A 208 5.38 -9.75 6.51
C ALA A 208 5.81 -9.82 7.99
N THR A 209 6.62 -10.80 8.35
CA THR A 209 7.01 -11.06 9.74
C THR A 209 7.68 -9.83 10.39
N ARG A 210 8.35 -9.00 9.61
CA ARG A 210 9.02 -7.77 10.04
C ARG A 210 8.92 -6.72 8.94
N PHE A 211 9.10 -5.46 9.31
CA PHE A 211 9.14 -4.37 8.32
C PHE A 211 10.27 -4.53 7.27
N GLU A 212 11.37 -5.20 7.62
CA GLU A 212 12.43 -5.53 6.66
C GLU A 212 11.99 -6.54 5.59
N ASP A 213 10.99 -7.38 5.88
CA ASP A 213 10.47 -8.39 4.96
C ASP A 213 9.32 -7.84 4.10
N PHE A 214 8.79 -6.66 4.45
CA PHE A 214 7.62 -6.05 3.82
C PHE A 214 7.79 -5.88 2.30
N GLY A 215 8.91 -5.34 1.84
CA GLY A 215 9.15 -5.09 0.42
C GLY A 215 9.03 -6.35 -0.44
N ASN A 216 9.58 -7.47 0.00
CA ASN A 216 9.51 -8.74 -0.72
C ASN A 216 8.07 -9.31 -0.72
N ALA A 217 7.40 -9.26 0.44
CA ALA A 217 6.01 -9.70 0.55
C ALA A 217 5.09 -8.84 -0.35
N LEU A 218 5.30 -7.53 -0.38
CA LEU A 218 4.55 -6.59 -1.20
C LEU A 218 4.75 -6.83 -2.70
N GLN A 219 5.96 -7.11 -3.16
CA GLN A 219 6.24 -7.40 -4.59
C GLN A 219 5.44 -8.61 -5.08
N LEU A 220 5.45 -9.70 -4.31
CA LEU A 220 4.66 -10.89 -4.63
C LEU A 220 3.16 -10.59 -4.63
N LYS A 221 2.72 -9.83 -3.64
CA LYS A 221 1.32 -9.44 -3.48
C LYS A 221 0.84 -8.59 -4.66
N LEU A 222 1.55 -7.50 -4.99
CA LEU A 222 1.17 -6.60 -6.08
C LEU A 222 1.16 -7.29 -7.43
N ALA A 223 2.14 -8.15 -7.72
CA ALA A 223 2.14 -8.92 -8.97
C ALA A 223 0.89 -9.82 -9.08
N ALA A 224 0.49 -10.49 -7.99
CA ALA A 224 -0.72 -11.31 -7.96
C ALA A 224 -2.00 -10.47 -8.12
N GLU A 225 -2.12 -9.35 -7.42
CA GLU A 225 -3.29 -8.45 -7.49
C GLU A 225 -3.49 -7.89 -8.89
N ILE A 226 -2.42 -7.41 -9.53
CA ILE A 226 -2.46 -6.83 -10.88
C ILE A 226 -2.81 -7.90 -11.92
N GLN A 227 -2.32 -9.13 -11.74
CA GLN A 227 -2.62 -10.24 -12.66
C GLN A 227 -4.00 -10.85 -12.44
N GLY A 228 -4.67 -10.56 -11.33
CA GLY A 228 -5.94 -11.17 -10.94
C GLY A 228 -5.78 -12.62 -10.50
N GLY A 229 -4.64 -12.96 -9.88
CA GLY A 229 -4.33 -14.29 -9.38
C GLY A 229 -4.24 -14.35 -7.86
N VAL A 230 -4.32 -15.56 -7.33
CA VAL A 230 -3.98 -15.87 -5.93
C VAL A 230 -2.48 -16.14 -5.81
N ILE A 231 -1.91 -15.76 -4.67
CA ILE A 231 -0.53 -16.13 -4.37
C ILE A 231 -0.45 -17.63 -4.18
N PRO A 232 0.48 -18.33 -4.86
CA PRO A 232 0.66 -19.77 -4.68
C PRO A 232 0.94 -20.09 -3.20
N GLU A 233 0.24 -21.08 -2.67
CA GLU A 233 0.44 -21.60 -1.33
C GLU A 233 1.93 -22.00 -1.17
N GLY A 234 2.63 -21.42 -0.19
CA GLY A 234 4.06 -21.62 0.03
C GLY A 234 5.01 -20.60 -0.59
N ALA A 235 4.54 -19.67 -1.43
CA ALA A 235 5.39 -18.62 -1.99
C ALA A 235 5.99 -17.70 -0.92
N LEU A 236 5.34 -17.59 0.24
CA LEU A 236 5.79 -16.82 1.40
C LEU A 236 6.54 -17.65 2.44
N ALA A 237 6.55 -18.99 2.30
CA ALA A 237 7.21 -19.91 3.22
C ALA A 237 8.66 -20.22 2.84
N ALA A 238 9.14 -19.79 1.67
CA ALA A 238 10.54 -19.93 1.31
C ALA A 238 11.36 -18.89 2.09
N PRO A 239 12.29 -19.28 2.99
CA PRO A 239 13.28 -18.33 3.47
C PRO A 239 14.01 -17.81 2.23
N ILE A 240 14.15 -16.48 2.13
CA ILE A 240 14.96 -15.87 1.08
C ILE A 240 16.35 -16.48 1.27
N GLU A 241 16.75 -17.38 0.37
CA GLU A 241 18.13 -17.85 0.33
C GLU A 241 18.99 -16.59 0.18
N GLU A 242 19.79 -16.29 1.21
CA GLU A 242 20.78 -15.22 1.10
C GLU A 242 21.57 -15.49 -0.18
N ILE A 243 21.52 -14.55 -1.12
CA ILE A 243 22.30 -14.64 -2.37
C ILE A 243 23.73 -14.95 -1.94
N PRO A 244 24.33 -16.09 -2.33
CA PRO A 244 25.66 -16.45 -1.87
C PRO A 244 26.63 -15.29 -2.13
N LEU A 245 27.51 -15.00 -1.17
CA LEU A 245 28.46 -13.89 -1.24
C LEU A 245 29.21 -13.82 -2.59
N ALA A 246 29.40 -14.99 -3.23
CA ALA A 246 29.98 -15.11 -4.57
C ALA A 246 29.10 -14.51 -5.69
N ALA A 247 27.78 -14.51 -5.57
CA ALA A 247 26.88 -13.92 -6.55
C ALA A 247 26.75 -12.41 -6.37
N GLN A 248 26.87 -11.90 -5.14
CA GLN A 248 26.89 -10.46 -4.85
C GLN A 248 28.12 -9.78 -5.44
N LEU A 249 29.27 -10.47 -5.52
CA LEU A 249 30.50 -9.96 -6.16
C LEU A 249 30.39 -9.87 -7.69
N LEU A 250 29.53 -10.66 -8.32
CA LEU A 250 29.30 -10.62 -9.77
C LEU A 250 28.35 -9.50 -10.20
N LEU A 251 27.52 -8.98 -9.27
CA LEU A 251 26.54 -7.91 -9.55
C LEU A 251 27.08 -6.50 -9.28
N GLY A 252 28.35 -6.35 -8.92
CA GLY A 252 29.04 -5.05 -8.87
C GLY A 252 28.59 -4.09 -7.76
N MET A 253 28.12 -4.58 -6.60
CA MET A 253 27.77 -3.75 -5.46
C MET A 253 28.92 -3.65 -4.41
N PRO A 254 29.74 -2.57 -4.40
CA PRO A 254 30.84 -2.41 -3.43
C PRO A 254 30.45 -1.69 -2.13
N LEU A 255 29.16 -1.46 -1.80
CA LEU A 255 28.81 -0.52 -0.72
C LEU A 255 28.33 -1.12 0.62
N LEU A 256 28.08 -2.42 0.73
CA LEU A 256 27.61 -3.03 1.99
C LEU A 256 28.71 -3.62 2.89
N LEU A 257 29.96 -3.72 2.43
CA LEU A 257 31.06 -4.25 3.24
C LEU A 257 31.70 -3.24 4.22
N ALA A 258 31.47 -1.96 4.07
CA ALA A 258 32.04 -0.94 4.96
C ALA A 258 31.37 -0.88 6.35
N TRP A 259 30.15 -1.34 6.48
CA TRP A 259 29.39 -1.22 7.73
C TRP A 259 29.64 -2.34 8.74
N ARG A 260 30.09 -3.52 8.31
CA ARG A 260 30.42 -4.66 9.20
C ARG A 260 31.76 -4.56 9.91
N TYR A 261 32.67 -3.67 9.49
CA TYR A 261 34.03 -3.60 10.07
C TYR A 261 34.19 -2.65 11.27
N GLN A 262 33.15 -1.90 11.68
CA GLN A 262 33.24 -0.94 12.78
C GLN A 262 32.70 -1.42 14.13
N ARG A 263 32.25 -2.66 14.27
CA ARG A 263 31.87 -3.22 15.58
C ARG A 263 32.93 -4.18 16.13
N ARG A 264 34.10 -3.65 16.54
CA ARG A 264 34.90 -4.35 17.55
C ARG A 264 34.34 -4.01 18.94
N PRO A 265 34.10 -5.01 19.84
CA PRO A 265 33.69 -4.73 21.20
C PRO A 265 34.82 -3.99 21.92
N GLN A 266 34.55 -2.78 22.35
CA GLN A 266 35.40 -2.06 23.29
C GLN A 266 35.34 -2.80 24.64
N GLY A 267 36.52 -3.19 25.16
CA GLY A 267 36.66 -3.89 26.42
C GLY A 267 36.00 -3.13 27.57
N ARG A 268 35.38 -3.88 28.47
CA ARG A 268 34.78 -3.36 29.70
C ARG A 268 35.84 -2.58 30.52
N PRO A 269 35.51 -1.38 31.05
CA PRO A 269 36.35 -0.76 32.10
C PRO A 269 36.31 -1.60 33.37
N GLN A 270 37.48 -1.85 33.95
CA GLN A 270 37.61 -2.46 35.24
C GLN A 270 36.92 -1.59 36.31
N GLN A 271 36.10 -2.20 37.17
CA GLN A 271 35.53 -1.56 38.33
C GLN A 271 36.65 -1.19 39.31
N ALA A 272 36.80 0.11 39.57
CA ALA A 272 37.64 0.58 40.67
C ALA A 272 36.99 0.27 42.02
N ASN A 273 37.70 -0.49 42.83
CA ASN A 273 37.34 -0.90 44.19
C ASN A 273 37.51 0.32 45.12
N TRP A 274 36.41 0.97 45.58
CA TRP A 274 36.48 1.99 46.62
C TRP A 274 36.37 1.29 47.97
N GLN A 275 37.51 1.15 48.64
CA GLN A 275 37.54 0.76 50.04
C GLN A 275 37.01 1.89 50.90
N GLN A 276 36.12 1.54 51.79
CA GLN A 276 35.59 2.40 52.87
C GLN A 276 36.70 2.73 53.87
N THR A 277 36.86 4.03 54.16
CA THR A 277 37.65 4.53 55.28
C THR A 277 36.72 4.82 56.46
N PRO A 278 37.02 4.42 57.68
CA PRO A 278 36.12 4.60 58.81
C PRO A 278 36.20 6.04 59.36
N ALA A 279 35.08 6.52 59.84
CA ALA A 279 34.93 7.79 60.55
C ALA A 279 35.59 7.68 61.96
N ILE A 280 36.39 8.67 62.32
CA ILE A 280 36.84 8.94 63.68
C ILE A 280 36.44 10.40 64.02
N GLY A 281 35.79 10.54 65.22
CA GLY A 281 35.65 11.77 65.95
C GLY A 281 34.30 12.43 65.90
#